data_638156a7e581177cbe9c42511c43675a
#
_entry.id   638156a7e581177cbe9c42511c43675a
#
_cell.length_a   1.000
_cell.length_b   1.000
_cell.length_c   1.000
_cell.angle_alpha   90.00
_cell.angle_beta   90.00
_cell.angle_gamma   90.00
#
_symmetry.space_group_name_H-M   'P 1'
#
loop_
_entity.id
_entity.type
_entity.pdbx_description
1 polymer ?
#
loop_
_entity_poly.entity_id
_entity_poly.type
_entity_poly.pdbx_seq_one_letter_code
_entity_poly.pdbx_strand_id
1 'polypeptide(L)'
;MVKFHFSRKQLCIPYALFLILFVIIPMFLILFYAFTETADGAIRFSFANFIDFFTSAAKLSTLLMSFTVAIISTAVCLLIAYPLAYILARSKFKKKNVLLMLFILPMWINFVLRITALRELLDLIGLLGTENYLNTIIGMVYDFLPFMILPLYTTLEKLDNS
;
A
#
# COMPACT_ATOMS: atom_id res chain seq x y z
N MET A 1 34.13 -23.47 28.92
CA MET A 1 33.32 -22.99 27.76
C MET A 1 31.86 -23.08 28.15
N VAL A 2 31.20 -21.94 28.44
CA VAL A 2 29.78 -21.90 28.75
C VAL A 2 29.02 -22.05 27.43
N LYS A 3 28.38 -23.22 27.21
CA LYS A 3 27.47 -23.42 26.09
C LYS A 3 26.20 -22.64 26.36
N PHE A 4 26.06 -21.48 25.76
CA PHE A 4 24.79 -20.76 25.72
C PHE A 4 23.80 -21.56 24.87
N HIS A 5 22.92 -22.30 25.50
CA HIS A 5 21.78 -22.94 24.87
C HIS A 5 20.73 -21.86 24.58
N PHE A 6 20.82 -21.22 23.43
CA PHE A 6 19.80 -20.27 22.98
C PHE A 6 18.52 -21.05 22.63
N SER A 7 17.52 -20.95 23.50
CA SER A 7 16.20 -21.48 23.20
C SER A 7 15.53 -20.64 22.09
N ARG A 8 14.78 -21.28 21.18
CA ARG A 8 14.01 -20.57 20.13
C ARG A 8 13.13 -19.45 20.69
N LYS A 9 12.63 -19.60 21.92
CA LYS A 9 11.83 -18.59 22.64
C LYS A 9 12.65 -17.34 22.98
N GLN A 10 13.93 -17.49 23.29
CA GLN A 10 14.80 -16.34 23.60
C GLN A 10 15.15 -15.50 22.37
N LEU A 11 15.20 -16.12 21.19
CA LEU A 11 15.40 -15.41 19.92
C LEU A 11 14.16 -14.58 19.51
N CYS A 12 12.97 -14.92 20.01
CA CYS A 12 11.76 -14.14 19.77
C CYS A 12 11.67 -12.86 20.62
N ILE A 13 12.42 -12.78 21.74
CA ILE A 13 12.35 -11.64 22.66
C ILE A 13 12.73 -10.32 21.98
N PRO A 14 13.88 -10.19 21.28
CA PRO A 14 14.24 -8.93 20.63
C PRO A 14 13.25 -8.55 19.53
N TYR A 15 12.69 -9.52 18.82
CA TYR A 15 11.65 -9.25 17.83
C TYR A 15 10.34 -8.79 18.48
N ALA A 16 9.92 -9.44 19.57
CA ALA A 16 8.73 -9.02 20.32
C ALA A 16 8.90 -7.62 20.90
N LEU A 17 10.08 -7.29 21.42
CA LEU A 17 10.39 -5.97 21.94
C LEU A 17 10.33 -4.91 20.83
N PHE A 18 10.87 -5.21 19.65
CA PHE A 18 10.77 -4.35 18.48
C PHE A 18 9.31 -4.09 18.08
N LEU A 19 8.48 -5.14 18.00
CA LEU A 19 7.06 -5.01 17.68
C LEU A 19 6.30 -4.19 18.73
N ILE A 20 6.57 -4.41 20.01
CA ILE A 20 5.93 -3.64 21.08
C ILE A 20 6.31 -2.15 20.95
N LEU A 21 7.60 -1.86 20.79
CA LEU A 21 8.08 -0.48 20.76
C LEU A 21 7.64 0.30 19.51
N PHE A 22 7.71 -0.34 18.33
CA PHE A 22 7.48 0.36 17.06
C PHE A 22 6.09 0.15 16.46
N VAL A 23 5.33 -0.82 16.94
CA VAL A 23 3.97 -1.07 16.44
C VAL A 23 2.94 -0.86 17.53
N ILE A 24 3.05 -1.57 18.65
CA ILE A 24 2.00 -1.54 19.68
C ILE A 24 1.94 -0.16 20.37
N ILE A 25 3.06 0.39 20.79
CA ILE A 25 3.08 1.71 21.46
C ILE A 25 2.52 2.81 20.55
N PRO A 26 2.96 2.99 19.30
CA PRO A 26 2.35 3.99 18.41
C PRO A 26 0.85 3.76 18.16
N MET A 27 0.39 2.52 18.03
CA MET A 27 -1.03 2.23 17.90
C MET A 27 -1.82 2.65 19.15
N PHE A 28 -1.30 2.38 20.34
CA PHE A 28 -1.93 2.85 21.58
C PHE A 28 -1.95 4.37 21.69
N LEU A 29 -0.88 5.05 21.25
CA LEU A 29 -0.85 6.51 21.21
C LEU A 29 -1.89 7.09 20.26
N ILE A 30 -2.04 6.52 19.05
CA ILE A 30 -3.08 6.93 18.10
C ILE A 30 -4.46 6.74 18.73
N LEU A 31 -4.72 5.58 19.34
CA LEU A 31 -5.98 5.30 20.01
C LEU A 31 -6.24 6.27 21.16
N PHE A 32 -5.21 6.53 21.98
CA PHE A 32 -5.30 7.49 23.07
C PHE A 32 -5.66 8.89 22.57
N TYR A 33 -4.97 9.40 21.54
CA TYR A 33 -5.27 10.70 20.96
C TYR A 33 -6.64 10.75 20.23
N ALA A 34 -7.09 9.63 19.68
CA ALA A 34 -8.42 9.57 19.07
C ALA A 34 -9.54 9.83 20.08
N PHE A 35 -9.37 9.36 21.32
CA PHE A 35 -10.34 9.50 22.40
C PHE A 35 -10.02 10.62 23.42
N THR A 36 -9.06 11.48 23.11
CA THR A 36 -8.69 12.59 24.01
C THR A 36 -8.72 13.92 23.29
N GLU A 37 -9.12 14.96 24.01
CA GLU A 37 -9.05 16.34 23.59
C GLU A 37 -8.26 17.15 24.63
N THR A 38 -7.45 18.08 24.14
CA THR A 38 -6.73 19.00 25.02
C THR A 38 -7.54 20.29 25.14
N ALA A 39 -8.27 20.43 26.23
CA ALA A 39 -9.00 21.63 26.58
C ALA A 39 -8.37 22.26 27.84
N ASP A 40 -8.08 23.55 27.80
CA ASP A 40 -7.52 24.34 28.93
C ASP A 40 -6.21 23.74 29.49
N GLY A 41 -5.37 23.13 28.65
CA GLY A 41 -4.12 22.51 29.08
C GLY A 41 -4.27 21.17 29.80
N ALA A 42 -5.49 20.65 29.94
CA ALA A 42 -5.77 19.33 30.52
C ALA A 42 -6.27 18.36 29.43
N ILE A 43 -5.76 17.12 29.49
CA ILE A 43 -6.21 16.04 28.61
C ILE A 43 -7.51 15.47 29.19
N ARG A 44 -8.58 15.51 28.42
CA ARG A 44 -9.89 14.98 28.80
C ARG A 44 -10.33 13.90 27.80
N PHE A 45 -11.01 12.89 28.30
CA PHE A 45 -11.64 11.89 27.45
C PHE A 45 -12.80 12.52 26.67
N SER A 46 -12.78 12.44 25.35
CA SER A 46 -13.77 13.09 24.48
C SER A 46 -13.95 12.31 23.20
N PHE A 47 -15.18 12.29 22.68
CA PHE A 47 -15.51 11.82 21.34
C PHE A 47 -15.52 12.94 20.30
N ALA A 48 -15.06 14.13 20.67
CA ALA A 48 -15.11 15.31 19.79
C ALA A 48 -14.42 15.08 18.45
N ASN A 49 -13.28 14.38 18.42
CA ASN A 49 -12.56 14.05 17.20
C ASN A 49 -13.40 13.21 16.22
N PHE A 50 -14.19 12.26 16.75
CA PHE A 50 -15.09 11.44 15.92
C PHE A 50 -16.29 12.27 15.44
N ILE A 51 -16.90 13.05 16.33
CA ILE A 51 -18.03 13.94 15.99
C ILE A 51 -17.60 14.93 14.91
N ASP A 52 -16.45 15.58 15.10
CA ASP A 52 -15.88 16.52 14.13
C ASP A 52 -15.57 15.86 12.78
N PHE A 53 -15.10 14.62 12.78
CA PHE A 53 -14.89 13.88 11.55
C PHE A 53 -16.19 13.66 10.77
N PHE A 54 -17.27 13.23 11.44
CA PHE A 54 -18.55 12.91 10.80
C PHE A 54 -19.42 14.15 10.51
N THR A 55 -19.21 15.26 11.21
CA THR A 55 -19.94 16.50 10.99
C THR A 55 -19.27 17.43 9.99
N SER A 56 -17.97 17.26 9.77
CA SER A 56 -17.23 18.09 8.80
C SER A 56 -17.47 17.62 7.37
N ALA A 57 -18.21 18.43 6.60
CA ALA A 57 -18.47 18.15 5.19
C ALA A 57 -17.18 18.01 4.36
N ALA A 58 -16.12 18.78 4.70
CA ALA A 58 -14.82 18.70 4.03
C ALA A 58 -14.15 17.35 4.26
N LYS A 59 -14.17 16.81 5.48
CA LYS A 59 -13.57 15.51 5.82
C LYS A 59 -14.32 14.36 5.15
N LEU A 60 -15.66 14.42 5.15
CA LEU A 60 -16.51 13.44 4.48
C LEU A 60 -16.33 13.47 2.95
N SER A 61 -16.28 14.65 2.34
CA SER A 61 -16.04 14.76 0.89
C SER A 61 -14.67 14.19 0.51
N THR A 62 -13.63 14.46 1.30
CA THR A 62 -12.30 13.88 1.09
C THR A 62 -12.31 12.35 1.21
N LEU A 63 -13.04 11.82 2.19
CA LEU A 63 -13.21 10.38 2.36
C LEU A 63 -13.88 9.72 1.15
N LEU A 64 -15.04 10.27 0.72
CA LEU A 64 -15.77 9.77 -0.45
C LEU A 64 -14.92 9.83 -1.72
N MET A 65 -14.16 10.89 -1.88
CA MET A 65 -13.25 11.06 -2.98
C MET A 65 -12.12 10.03 -2.97
N SER A 66 -11.53 9.78 -1.80
CA SER A 66 -10.50 8.74 -1.65
C SER A 66 -11.04 7.36 -2.00
N PHE A 67 -12.28 7.04 -1.60
CA PHE A 67 -12.96 5.81 -1.99
C PHE A 67 -13.17 5.72 -3.50
N THR A 68 -13.61 6.79 -4.13
CA THR A 68 -13.83 6.84 -5.59
C THR A 68 -12.52 6.59 -6.34
N VAL A 69 -11.46 7.30 -5.98
CA VAL A 69 -10.13 7.11 -6.59
C VAL A 69 -9.61 5.70 -6.36
N ALA A 70 -9.77 5.13 -5.16
CA ALA A 70 -9.35 3.78 -4.85
C ALA A 70 -10.09 2.72 -5.69
N ILE A 71 -11.42 2.84 -5.82
CA ILE A 71 -12.23 1.92 -6.63
C ILE A 71 -11.84 1.98 -8.10
N ILE A 72 -11.70 3.19 -8.66
CA ILE A 72 -11.33 3.37 -10.06
C ILE A 72 -9.92 2.83 -10.31
N SER A 73 -8.95 3.17 -9.46
CA SER A 73 -7.57 2.69 -9.59
C SER A 73 -7.50 1.17 -9.50
N THR A 74 -8.25 0.55 -8.58
CA THR A 74 -8.31 -0.90 -8.44
C THR A 74 -8.93 -1.56 -9.67
N ALA A 75 -10.02 -1.01 -10.20
CA ALA A 75 -10.65 -1.52 -11.42
C ALA A 75 -9.70 -1.44 -12.62
N VAL A 76 -9.01 -0.32 -12.80
CA VAL A 76 -8.03 -0.15 -13.88
C VAL A 76 -6.84 -1.10 -13.70
N CYS A 77 -6.31 -1.23 -12.48
CA CYS A 77 -5.26 -2.20 -12.16
C CYS A 77 -5.69 -3.63 -12.54
N LEU A 78 -6.91 -4.02 -12.17
CA LEU A 78 -7.43 -5.36 -12.46
C LEU A 78 -7.58 -5.59 -13.96
N LEU A 79 -8.12 -4.62 -14.69
CA LEU A 79 -8.28 -4.67 -16.15
C LEU A 79 -6.95 -4.85 -16.89
N ILE A 80 -5.86 -4.29 -16.35
CA ILE A 80 -4.52 -4.43 -16.95
C ILE A 80 -3.84 -5.69 -16.43
N ALA A 81 -3.88 -5.94 -15.11
CA ALA A 81 -3.16 -7.02 -14.45
C ALA A 81 -3.70 -8.41 -14.85
N TYR A 82 -5.03 -8.56 -14.98
CA TYR A 82 -5.62 -9.85 -15.27
C TYR A 82 -5.20 -10.41 -16.64
N PRO A 83 -5.35 -9.70 -17.77
CA PRO A 83 -4.88 -10.20 -19.07
C PRO A 83 -3.37 -10.43 -19.09
N LEU A 84 -2.57 -9.56 -18.46
CA LEU A 84 -1.13 -9.76 -18.36
C LEU A 84 -0.78 -11.03 -17.58
N ALA A 85 -1.37 -11.22 -16.40
CA ALA A 85 -1.17 -12.41 -15.59
C ALA A 85 -1.63 -13.68 -16.31
N TYR A 86 -2.77 -13.62 -17.01
CA TYR A 86 -3.30 -14.73 -17.80
C TYR A 86 -2.36 -15.12 -18.94
N ILE A 87 -1.90 -14.15 -19.73
CA ILE A 87 -0.95 -14.39 -20.82
C ILE A 87 0.35 -14.99 -20.28
N LEU A 88 0.88 -14.46 -19.16
CA LEU A 88 2.09 -14.96 -18.52
C LEU A 88 1.91 -16.40 -17.99
N ALA A 89 0.77 -16.70 -17.35
CA ALA A 89 0.49 -18.02 -16.80
C ALA A 89 0.35 -19.08 -17.88
N ARG A 90 -0.35 -18.74 -18.98
CA ARG A 90 -0.64 -19.66 -20.12
C ARG A 90 0.47 -19.69 -21.16
N SER A 91 1.41 -18.78 -21.10
CA SER A 91 2.47 -18.68 -22.09
C SER A 91 3.51 -19.79 -21.91
N LYS A 92 3.86 -20.46 -23.03
CA LYS A 92 4.99 -21.39 -23.12
C LYS A 92 6.35 -20.67 -23.25
N PHE A 93 6.40 -19.40 -23.00
CA PHE A 93 7.64 -18.62 -23.06
C PHE A 93 8.68 -19.14 -22.06
N LYS A 94 9.82 -19.58 -22.57
CA LYS A 94 10.96 -20.03 -21.72
C LYS A 94 11.46 -18.96 -20.76
N LYS A 95 11.16 -17.68 -21.03
CA LYS A 95 11.59 -16.51 -20.23
C LYS A 95 10.45 -15.85 -19.43
N LYS A 96 9.34 -16.56 -19.17
CA LYS A 96 8.20 -16.00 -18.39
C LYS A 96 8.64 -15.47 -17.02
N ASN A 97 9.57 -16.14 -16.36
CA ASN A 97 10.10 -15.72 -15.05
C ASN A 97 10.91 -14.42 -15.14
N VAL A 98 11.60 -14.19 -16.26
CA VAL A 98 12.32 -12.92 -16.51
C VAL A 98 11.33 -11.77 -16.70
N LEU A 99 10.23 -12.00 -17.42
CA LEU A 99 9.17 -11.01 -17.57
C LEU A 99 8.51 -10.69 -16.23
N LEU A 100 8.23 -11.70 -15.40
CA LEU A 100 7.75 -11.48 -14.03
C LEU A 100 8.72 -10.65 -13.21
N MET A 101 10.02 -10.98 -13.24
CA MET A 101 11.03 -10.19 -12.55
C MET A 101 11.05 -8.73 -13.04
N LEU A 102 10.86 -8.48 -14.33
CA LEU A 102 10.80 -7.13 -14.87
C LEU A 102 9.64 -6.31 -14.29
N PHE A 103 8.49 -6.93 -14.03
CA PHE A 103 7.37 -6.28 -13.34
C PHE A 103 7.62 -6.05 -11.85
N ILE A 104 8.41 -6.94 -11.21
CA ILE A 104 8.73 -6.82 -9.79
C ILE A 104 9.89 -5.85 -9.54
N LEU A 105 10.82 -5.70 -10.49
CA LEU A 105 12.00 -4.83 -10.38
C LEU A 105 11.67 -3.40 -9.93
N PRO A 106 10.64 -2.72 -10.46
CA PRO A 106 10.25 -1.39 -10.00
C PRO A 106 9.92 -1.33 -8.51
N MET A 107 9.45 -2.43 -7.89
CA MET A 107 9.12 -2.47 -6.45
C MET A 107 10.34 -2.31 -5.54
N TRP A 108 11.54 -2.63 -6.05
CA TRP A 108 12.80 -2.52 -5.31
C TRP A 108 13.35 -1.10 -5.31
N ILE A 109 12.85 -0.25 -6.21
CA ILE A 109 13.20 1.17 -6.26
C ILE A 109 12.43 1.89 -5.15
N ASN A 110 13.09 2.85 -4.50
CA ASN A 110 12.45 3.69 -3.49
C ASN A 110 11.18 4.33 -4.06
N PHE A 111 10.09 4.23 -3.30
CA PHE A 111 8.76 4.73 -3.69
C PHE A 111 8.79 6.21 -4.11
N VAL A 112 9.46 7.05 -3.32
CA VAL A 112 9.54 8.50 -3.59
C VAL A 112 10.22 8.79 -4.93
N LEU A 113 11.35 8.10 -5.21
CA LEU A 113 12.06 8.26 -6.48
C LEU A 113 11.21 7.82 -7.66
N ARG A 114 10.48 6.73 -7.50
CA ARG A 114 9.61 6.17 -8.55
C ARG A 114 8.45 7.11 -8.88
N ILE A 115 7.78 7.66 -7.87
CA ILE A 115 6.68 8.62 -8.06
C ILE A 115 7.20 9.94 -8.64
N THR A 116 8.36 10.41 -8.17
CA THR A 116 8.98 11.63 -8.74
C THR A 116 9.31 11.45 -10.21
N ALA A 117 9.92 10.33 -10.58
CA ALA A 117 10.23 10.04 -11.98
C ALA A 117 8.96 9.93 -12.86
N LEU A 118 7.90 9.32 -12.35
CA LEU A 118 6.60 9.28 -13.05
C LEU A 118 6.02 10.68 -13.23
N ARG A 119 6.10 11.52 -12.20
CA ARG A 119 5.63 12.90 -12.27
C ARG A 119 6.38 13.69 -13.34
N GLU A 120 7.71 13.62 -13.36
CA GLU A 120 8.54 14.28 -14.38
C GLU A 120 8.18 13.78 -15.79
N LEU A 121 7.92 12.48 -15.94
CA LEU A 121 7.50 11.92 -17.23
C LEU A 121 6.14 12.47 -17.66
N LEU A 122 5.16 12.55 -16.74
CA LEU A 122 3.84 13.09 -17.02
C LEU A 122 3.88 14.58 -17.37
N ASP A 123 4.79 15.32 -16.73
CA ASP A 123 5.03 16.72 -17.04
C ASP A 123 5.60 16.90 -18.45
N LEU A 124 6.62 16.11 -18.80
CA LEU A 124 7.27 16.13 -20.10
C LEU A 124 6.30 15.88 -21.26
N ILE A 125 5.30 15.02 -21.06
CA ILE A 125 4.26 14.72 -22.07
C ILE A 125 3.05 15.64 -21.98
N GLY A 126 3.07 16.66 -21.09
CA GLY A 126 2.01 17.65 -20.94
C GLY A 126 0.73 17.14 -20.28
N LEU A 127 0.78 16.01 -19.60
CA LEU A 127 -0.35 15.44 -18.87
C LEU A 127 -0.48 15.98 -17.43
N LEU A 128 0.59 16.54 -16.89
CA LEU A 128 0.57 17.18 -15.58
C LEU A 128 -0.15 18.53 -15.68
N GLY A 129 -1.29 18.67 -15.05
CA GLY A 129 -2.00 19.96 -14.98
C GLY A 129 -3.39 19.99 -15.59
N THR A 130 -3.81 18.93 -16.29
CA THR A 130 -5.16 18.88 -16.84
C THR A 130 -6.21 18.46 -15.79
N GLU A 131 -5.91 17.45 -14.97
CA GLU A 131 -6.82 16.93 -13.93
C GLU A 131 -6.03 16.25 -12.80
N ASN A 132 -6.08 16.76 -11.59
CA ASN A 132 -5.35 16.19 -10.43
C ASN A 132 -5.74 14.74 -10.12
N TYR A 133 -7.00 14.36 -10.38
CA TYR A 133 -7.50 13.00 -10.13
C TYR A 133 -6.94 11.97 -11.10
N LEU A 134 -6.84 12.32 -12.37
CA LEU A 134 -6.31 11.44 -13.40
C LEU A 134 -4.84 11.12 -13.10
N ASN A 135 -4.05 12.10 -12.73
CA ASN A 135 -2.65 11.93 -12.37
C ASN A 135 -2.50 11.04 -11.12
N THR A 136 -3.40 11.20 -10.14
CA THR A 136 -3.43 10.35 -8.95
C THR A 136 -3.76 8.90 -9.32
N ILE A 137 -4.76 8.68 -10.18
CA ILE A 137 -5.14 7.33 -10.63
C ILE A 137 -3.98 6.67 -11.39
N ILE A 138 -3.33 7.41 -12.31
CA ILE A 138 -2.17 6.89 -13.05
C ILE A 138 -1.06 6.49 -12.09
N GLY A 139 -0.74 7.35 -11.11
CA GLY A 139 0.26 7.07 -10.09
C GLY A 139 -0.07 5.84 -9.27
N MET A 140 -1.31 5.71 -8.80
CA MET A 140 -1.78 4.55 -8.04
C MET A 140 -1.73 3.28 -8.88
N VAL A 141 -2.18 3.32 -10.13
CA VAL A 141 -2.11 2.16 -11.04
C VAL A 141 -0.66 1.75 -11.26
N TYR A 142 0.23 2.68 -11.54
CA TYR A 142 1.65 2.40 -11.73
C TYR A 142 2.28 1.74 -10.49
N ASP A 143 1.95 2.22 -9.30
CA ASP A 143 2.51 1.70 -8.05
C ASP A 143 1.97 0.33 -7.66
N PHE A 144 0.66 0.12 -7.82
CA PHE A 144 -0.02 -1.09 -7.34
C PHE A 144 -0.12 -2.20 -8.38
N LEU A 145 0.15 -1.92 -9.67
CA LEU A 145 0.08 -2.91 -10.75
C LEU A 145 0.94 -4.16 -10.48
N PRO A 146 2.23 -4.05 -10.06
CA PRO A 146 3.04 -5.23 -9.76
C PRO A 146 2.47 -6.08 -8.62
N PHE A 147 1.91 -5.42 -7.59
CA PHE A 147 1.29 -6.10 -6.44
C PHE A 147 0.04 -6.88 -6.82
N MET A 148 -0.65 -6.49 -7.90
CA MET A 148 -1.82 -7.20 -8.41
C MET A 148 -1.44 -8.31 -9.39
N ILE A 149 -0.46 -8.09 -10.26
CA ILE A 149 -0.01 -9.09 -11.23
C ILE A 149 0.50 -10.36 -10.54
N LEU A 150 1.32 -10.23 -9.50
CA LEU A 150 1.99 -11.35 -8.86
C LEU A 150 1.01 -12.39 -8.26
N PRO A 151 0.04 -12.03 -7.40
CA PRO A 151 -0.92 -12.98 -6.86
C PRO A 151 -1.85 -13.55 -7.93
N LEU A 152 -2.27 -12.76 -8.91
CA LEU A 152 -3.08 -13.25 -10.04
C LEU A 152 -2.31 -14.30 -10.85
N TYR A 153 -1.06 -14.03 -11.20
CA TYR A 153 -0.21 -14.97 -11.91
C TYR A 153 -0.05 -16.29 -11.14
N THR A 154 0.30 -16.21 -9.85
CA THR A 154 0.53 -17.41 -9.02
C THR A 154 -0.73 -18.25 -8.85
N THR A 155 -1.90 -17.61 -8.80
CA THR A 155 -3.19 -18.29 -8.71
C THR A 155 -3.54 -18.97 -10.04
N LEU A 156 -3.40 -18.26 -11.16
CA LEU A 156 -3.69 -18.78 -12.50
C LEU A 156 -2.73 -19.91 -12.90
N GLU A 157 -1.45 -19.83 -12.52
CA GLU A 157 -0.46 -20.89 -12.76
C GLU A 157 -0.79 -22.18 -11.99
N LYS A 158 -1.31 -22.07 -10.77
CA LYS A 158 -1.74 -23.24 -9.97
C LYS A 158 -2.97 -23.91 -10.54
N LEU A 159 -3.93 -23.14 -11.07
CA LEU A 159 -5.15 -23.68 -11.68
C LEU A 159 -4.88 -24.46 -12.97
N ASP A 160 -3.76 -24.19 -13.64
CA ASP A 160 -3.38 -24.90 -14.88
C ASP A 160 -2.68 -26.24 -14.60
N ASN A 161 -2.19 -26.45 -13.37
CA ASN A 161 -1.45 -27.66 -12.95
C ASN A 161 -2.36 -28.65 -12.19
N SER A 162 -3.64 -28.37 -12.02
CA SER A 162 -4.64 -29.25 -11.39
C SER A 162 -5.57 -29.86 -12.42
#